data_77b902085b3129a3f15983ff3ef46a08
#
_entry.id   77b902085b3129a3f15983ff3ef46a08
#
_cell.length_a   1.000
_cell.length_b   1.000
_cell.length_c   1.000
_cell.angle_alpha   90.00
_cell.angle_beta   90.00
_cell.angle_gamma   90.00
#
_symmetry.space_group_name_H-M   'P 1'
#
loop_
_entity.id
_entity.type
_entity.pdbx_description
1 polymer ?
#
loop_
_entity_poly.entity_id
_entity_poly.type
_entity_poly.pdbx_seq_one_letter_code
_entity_poly.pdbx_strand_id
1 'polypeptide(L)'
;MKGGEGLLKETVYIATLLHDIGKFIELSKGYAVDKKFKDIKVGHPKYSAQFLETLSKENSFFKNCGQELTELLLHHYEPRNDLERIIQLADWLSSSEREKGETKEKYFTIPLAPIFSRLFDGQDKKYGYALAPLSISEGFPKEDISLTTAQYKNQVDSFLKELSAIKNTTQLYYLLEKYLWCVPAQTTNYISDVSLFDHAKNTAAIALCLYDEYSAGSLTSEDLNKMTDNADN
;
A
#
# COMPACT_ATOMS: atom_id res chain seq x y z
N MET A 1 -4.98 -21.19 -23.42
CA MET A 1 -4.04 -21.02 -22.31
C MET A 1 -3.67 -19.53 -22.05
N LYS A 2 -3.65 -18.64 -23.06
CA LYS A 2 -3.32 -17.22 -22.86
C LYS A 2 -4.28 -16.39 -21.97
N GLY A 3 -5.50 -16.84 -21.71
CA GLY A 3 -6.46 -16.10 -20.87
C GLY A 3 -6.19 -16.21 -19.35
N GLY A 4 -5.64 -17.33 -18.89
CA GLY A 4 -5.37 -17.55 -17.46
C GLY A 4 -4.14 -16.79 -16.97
N GLU A 5 -3.07 -16.73 -17.75
CA GLU A 5 -1.84 -16.01 -17.40
C GLU A 5 -2.07 -14.50 -17.31
N GLY A 6 -2.85 -13.93 -18.24
CA GLY A 6 -3.20 -12.51 -18.22
C GLY A 6 -4.02 -12.12 -16.99
N LEU A 7 -4.96 -12.96 -16.59
CA LEU A 7 -5.78 -12.74 -15.40
C LEU A 7 -4.94 -12.81 -14.12
N LEU A 8 -4.02 -13.78 -14.03
CA LEU A 8 -3.14 -13.95 -12.88
C LEU A 8 -2.17 -12.75 -12.72
N LYS A 9 -1.59 -12.28 -13.84
CA LYS A 9 -0.74 -11.08 -13.85
C LYS A 9 -1.50 -9.83 -13.35
N GLU A 10 -2.74 -9.64 -13.80
CA GLU A 10 -3.59 -8.55 -13.35
C GLU A 10 -3.92 -8.68 -11.84
N THR A 11 -4.15 -9.90 -11.35
CA THR A 11 -4.39 -10.17 -9.92
C THR A 11 -3.16 -9.79 -9.07
N VAL A 12 -1.95 -10.17 -9.50
CA VAL A 12 -0.69 -9.78 -8.84
C VAL A 12 -0.55 -8.25 -8.83
N TYR A 13 -0.83 -7.58 -9.95
CA TYR A 13 -0.78 -6.12 -10.03
C TYR A 13 -1.74 -5.45 -9.06
N ILE A 14 -3.01 -5.88 -9.02
CA ILE A 14 -4.02 -5.33 -8.10
C ILE A 14 -3.65 -5.63 -6.65
N ALA A 15 -3.19 -6.86 -6.35
CA ALA A 15 -2.75 -7.22 -5.01
C ALA A 15 -1.63 -6.29 -4.53
N THR A 16 -0.66 -6.05 -5.38
CA THR A 16 0.50 -5.22 -5.03
C THR A 16 0.13 -3.75 -4.89
N LEU A 17 -0.79 -3.23 -5.71
CA LEU A 17 -1.31 -1.87 -5.53
C LEU A 17 -2.08 -1.69 -4.20
N LEU A 18 -2.68 -2.76 -3.69
CA LEU A 18 -3.53 -2.73 -2.50
C LEU A 18 -2.87 -3.33 -1.25
N HIS A 19 -1.65 -3.88 -1.32
CA HIS A 19 -1.04 -4.63 -0.21
C HIS A 19 -1.02 -3.82 1.10
N ASP A 20 -0.73 -2.56 1.00
CA ASP A 20 -0.59 -1.62 2.12
C ASP A 20 -1.82 -0.72 2.36
N ILE A 21 -2.92 -0.89 1.61
CA ILE A 21 -4.13 -0.06 1.78
C ILE A 21 -4.67 -0.11 3.22
N GLY A 22 -4.42 -1.19 3.92
CA GLY A 22 -4.78 -1.36 5.32
C GLY A 22 -4.15 -0.33 6.26
N LYS A 23 -2.98 0.23 5.93
CA LYS A 23 -2.36 1.33 6.69
C LYS A 23 -3.26 2.57 6.68
N PHE A 24 -3.76 2.94 5.50
CA PHE A 24 -4.67 4.09 5.34
C PHE A 24 -5.98 3.89 6.11
N ILE A 25 -6.55 2.69 6.05
CA ILE A 25 -7.79 2.35 6.73
C ILE A 25 -7.59 2.32 8.26
N GLU A 26 -6.50 1.72 8.74
CA GLU A 26 -6.14 1.64 10.16
C GLU A 26 -5.98 3.03 10.79
N LEU A 27 -5.34 3.96 10.07
CA LEU A 27 -5.11 5.33 10.52
C LEU A 27 -6.41 6.11 10.78
N SER A 28 -7.49 5.75 10.09
CA SER A 28 -8.81 6.36 10.31
C SER A 28 -9.43 6.01 11.66
N LYS A 29 -9.01 4.89 12.29
CA LYS A 29 -9.60 4.29 13.50
C LYS A 29 -11.13 4.13 13.44
N GLY A 30 -11.70 4.22 12.23
CA GLY A 30 -13.14 4.17 12.00
C GLY A 30 -13.67 2.76 11.73
N TYR A 31 -12.77 1.78 11.53
CA TYR A 31 -13.13 0.43 11.09
C TYR A 31 -12.67 -0.60 12.10
N ALA A 32 -13.63 -1.34 12.67
CA ALA A 32 -13.34 -2.48 13.53
C ALA A 32 -12.92 -3.69 12.67
N VAL A 33 -11.90 -4.42 13.13
CA VAL A 33 -11.51 -5.68 12.50
C VAL A 33 -12.50 -6.77 12.85
N ASP A 34 -13.02 -7.47 11.83
CA ASP A 34 -13.92 -8.61 11.98
C ASP A 34 -13.22 -9.75 12.77
N LYS A 35 -14.03 -10.54 13.52
CA LYS A 35 -13.53 -11.63 14.37
C LYS A 35 -12.63 -12.61 13.61
N LYS A 36 -12.96 -12.93 12.36
CA LYS A 36 -12.20 -13.87 11.54
C LYS A 36 -10.79 -13.40 11.18
N PHE A 37 -10.52 -12.09 11.24
CA PHE A 37 -9.20 -11.50 10.99
C PHE A 37 -8.45 -11.12 12.28
N LYS A 38 -9.09 -11.29 13.47
CA LYS A 38 -8.50 -10.89 14.76
C LYS A 38 -7.29 -11.73 15.17
N ASP A 39 -7.29 -13.00 14.78
CA ASP A 39 -6.22 -13.95 15.14
C ASP A 39 -4.97 -13.78 14.26
N ILE A 40 -5.05 -12.94 13.23
CA ILE A 40 -3.92 -12.60 12.39
C ILE A 40 -3.03 -11.61 13.15
N LYS A 41 -1.84 -12.05 13.51
CA LYS A 41 -0.88 -11.28 14.34
C LYS A 41 -0.34 -10.04 13.62
N VAL A 42 -0.37 -10.03 12.28
CA VAL A 42 0.20 -8.96 11.46
C VAL A 42 -0.77 -7.77 11.38
N GLY A 43 -0.26 -6.53 11.54
CA GLY A 43 -1.03 -5.29 11.67
C GLY A 43 -1.98 -4.96 10.52
N HIS A 44 -1.55 -4.10 9.58
CA HIS A 44 -2.41 -3.60 8.49
C HIS A 44 -2.87 -4.62 7.44
N PRO A 45 -2.21 -5.79 7.15
CA PRO A 45 -2.73 -6.76 6.18
C PRO A 45 -4.14 -7.25 6.47
N LYS A 46 -4.49 -7.40 7.76
CA LYS A 46 -5.87 -7.77 8.15
C LYS A 46 -6.90 -6.72 7.74
N TYR A 47 -6.54 -5.43 7.77
CA TYR A 47 -7.41 -4.35 7.30
C TYR A 47 -7.51 -4.35 5.78
N SER A 48 -6.41 -4.62 5.05
CA SER A 48 -6.40 -4.76 3.60
C SER A 48 -7.30 -5.91 3.14
N ALA A 49 -7.17 -7.08 3.76
CA ALA A 49 -7.97 -8.26 3.44
C ALA A 49 -9.46 -8.08 3.76
N GLN A 50 -9.79 -7.54 4.94
CA GLN A 50 -11.18 -7.23 5.31
C GLN A 50 -11.82 -6.22 4.37
N PHE A 51 -11.08 -5.18 4.01
CA PHE A 51 -11.51 -4.15 3.08
C PHE A 51 -11.86 -4.76 1.72
N LEU A 52 -10.97 -5.59 1.16
CA LEU A 52 -11.20 -6.23 -0.11
C LEU A 52 -12.40 -7.19 -0.07
N GLU A 53 -12.55 -7.94 1.01
CA GLU A 53 -13.72 -8.82 1.16
C GLU A 53 -15.04 -8.03 1.14
N THR A 54 -15.08 -6.87 1.78
CA THR A 54 -16.24 -5.98 1.74
C THR A 54 -16.50 -5.51 0.33
N LEU A 55 -15.45 -5.04 -0.38
CA LEU A 55 -15.57 -4.60 -1.76
C LEU A 55 -16.01 -5.69 -2.72
N SER A 56 -15.52 -6.91 -2.56
CA SER A 56 -15.89 -8.04 -3.41
C SER A 56 -17.36 -8.40 -3.34
N LYS A 57 -18.05 -8.02 -2.26
CA LYS A 57 -19.50 -8.18 -2.13
C LYS A 57 -20.30 -7.11 -2.86
N GLU A 58 -19.73 -5.91 -2.97
CA GLU A 58 -20.45 -4.71 -3.46
C GLU A 58 -20.06 -4.32 -4.89
N ASN A 59 -18.84 -4.67 -5.34
CA ASN A 59 -18.30 -4.26 -6.62
C ASN A 59 -17.91 -5.48 -7.48
N SER A 60 -18.49 -5.59 -8.68
CA SER A 60 -18.26 -6.71 -9.60
C SER A 60 -16.81 -6.81 -10.09
N PHE A 61 -16.07 -5.72 -10.19
CA PHE A 61 -14.66 -5.72 -10.56
C PHE A 61 -13.84 -6.53 -9.57
N PHE A 62 -13.98 -6.26 -8.27
CA PHE A 62 -13.26 -7.01 -7.23
C PHE A 62 -13.78 -8.43 -7.03
N LYS A 63 -15.07 -8.67 -7.29
CA LYS A 63 -15.64 -10.02 -7.25
C LYS A 63 -14.96 -10.95 -8.25
N ASN A 64 -14.59 -10.44 -9.40
CA ASN A 64 -13.90 -11.20 -10.44
C ASN A 64 -12.44 -11.53 -10.10
N CYS A 65 -11.81 -10.75 -9.21
CA CYS A 65 -10.44 -11.03 -8.75
C CYS A 65 -10.36 -12.20 -7.74
N GLY A 66 -11.50 -12.62 -7.19
CA GLY A 66 -11.64 -13.84 -6.40
C GLY A 66 -10.98 -13.84 -5.02
N GLN A 67 -10.97 -15.05 -4.42
CA GLN A 67 -10.36 -15.30 -3.11
C GLN A 67 -8.83 -15.13 -3.16
N GLU A 68 -8.19 -15.42 -4.29
CA GLU A 68 -6.76 -15.34 -4.49
C GLU A 68 -6.20 -13.94 -4.16
N LEU A 69 -6.88 -12.88 -4.58
CA LEU A 69 -6.49 -11.52 -4.27
C LEU A 69 -6.48 -11.24 -2.75
N THR A 70 -7.47 -11.80 -2.02
CA THR A 70 -7.54 -11.67 -0.55
C THR A 70 -6.37 -12.38 0.13
N GLU A 71 -6.04 -13.59 -0.33
CA GLU A 71 -4.91 -14.37 0.19
C GLU A 71 -3.57 -13.66 -0.04
N LEU A 72 -3.35 -13.13 -1.25
CA LEU A 72 -2.14 -12.36 -1.57
C LEU A 72 -1.98 -11.13 -0.65
N LEU A 73 -3.06 -10.40 -0.36
CA LEU A 73 -3.03 -9.26 0.55
C LEU A 73 -2.74 -9.66 1.99
N LEU A 74 -3.22 -10.83 2.40
CA LEU A 74 -3.12 -11.29 3.77
C LEU A 74 -1.73 -11.83 4.12
N HIS A 75 -1.07 -12.49 3.16
CA HIS A 75 0.13 -13.29 3.42
C HIS A 75 1.43 -12.72 2.86
N HIS A 76 1.45 -11.48 2.39
CA HIS A 76 2.69 -10.88 1.85
C HIS A 76 3.82 -10.71 2.89
N TYR A 77 3.55 -10.79 4.20
CA TYR A 77 4.59 -10.83 5.24
C TYR A 77 5.02 -12.25 5.63
N GLU A 78 4.14 -13.24 5.50
CA GLU A 78 4.40 -14.65 5.80
C GLU A 78 3.98 -15.50 4.58
N PRO A 79 4.74 -15.45 3.47
CA PRO A 79 4.34 -16.05 2.20
C PRO A 79 4.32 -17.57 2.26
N ARG A 80 3.30 -18.18 1.64
CA ARG A 80 3.06 -19.62 1.57
C ARG A 80 3.26 -20.18 0.17
N ASN A 81 3.31 -19.30 -0.84
CA ASN A 81 3.47 -19.65 -2.24
C ASN A 81 4.33 -18.61 -2.98
N ASP A 82 4.70 -18.90 -4.22
CA ASP A 82 5.61 -18.07 -5.01
C ASP A 82 5.05 -16.68 -5.33
N LEU A 83 3.75 -16.54 -5.55
CA LEU A 83 3.13 -15.23 -5.80
C LEU A 83 3.17 -14.34 -4.57
N GLU A 84 2.92 -14.89 -3.40
CA GLU A 84 3.05 -14.18 -2.12
C GLU A 84 4.51 -13.76 -1.87
N ARG A 85 5.50 -14.61 -2.25
CA ARG A 85 6.94 -14.27 -2.19
C ARG A 85 7.32 -13.17 -3.18
N ILE A 86 6.76 -13.19 -4.38
CA ILE A 86 6.98 -12.12 -5.37
C ILE A 86 6.52 -10.77 -4.79
N ILE A 87 5.34 -10.72 -4.15
CA ILE A 87 4.83 -9.50 -3.54
C ILE A 87 5.71 -9.07 -2.36
N GLN A 88 6.09 -9.99 -1.48
CA GLN A 88 6.99 -9.71 -0.36
C GLN A 88 8.34 -9.15 -0.83
N LEU A 89 8.97 -9.80 -1.80
CA LEU A 89 10.25 -9.37 -2.35
C LEU A 89 10.13 -7.99 -3.03
N ALA A 90 9.05 -7.74 -3.74
CA ALA A 90 8.79 -6.45 -4.35
C ALA A 90 8.60 -5.34 -3.30
N ASP A 91 7.91 -5.61 -2.19
CA ASP A 91 7.75 -4.67 -1.08
C ASP A 91 9.11 -4.37 -0.42
N TRP A 92 9.93 -5.38 -0.15
CA TRP A 92 11.28 -5.18 0.41
C TRP A 92 12.17 -4.35 -0.51
N LEU A 93 12.19 -4.65 -1.81
CA LEU A 93 12.99 -3.91 -2.80
C LEU A 93 12.53 -2.46 -2.91
N SER A 94 11.22 -2.19 -2.87
CA SER A 94 10.66 -0.84 -2.90
C SER A 94 10.87 -0.08 -1.58
N SER A 95 11.21 -0.78 -0.50
CA SER A 95 11.41 -0.23 0.84
C SER A 95 12.88 -0.17 1.27
N SER A 96 13.80 -0.65 0.44
CA SER A 96 15.24 -0.82 0.77
C SER A 96 15.95 0.49 1.12
N GLU A 97 15.45 1.63 0.66
CA GLU A 97 16.01 2.96 0.95
C GLU A 97 15.54 3.55 2.28
N ARG A 98 14.66 2.85 3.00
CA ARG A 98 14.08 3.37 4.24
C ARG A 98 15.08 3.24 5.39
N GLU A 99 15.46 4.36 5.98
CA GLU A 99 16.24 4.36 7.21
C GLU A 99 15.39 3.88 8.39
N LYS A 100 15.96 2.97 9.20
CA LYS A 100 15.34 2.54 10.45
C LYS A 100 15.50 3.67 11.47
N GLY A 101 14.40 4.29 11.86
CA GLY A 101 14.36 5.36 12.87
C GLY A 101 13.38 5.02 14.00
N GLU A 102 13.66 5.49 15.20
CA GLU A 102 12.71 5.48 16.31
C GLU A 102 12.05 6.84 16.42
N THR A 103 10.72 6.90 16.33
CA THR A 103 9.95 8.12 16.64
C THR A 103 9.12 7.93 17.89
N LYS A 104 9.12 8.96 18.76
CA LYS A 104 8.25 9.05 19.94
C LYS A 104 6.91 9.72 19.60
N GLU A 105 6.78 10.30 18.43
CA GLU A 105 5.55 10.97 18.00
C GLU A 105 4.48 9.94 17.62
N LYS A 106 3.22 10.32 17.79
CA LYS A 106 2.10 9.50 17.34
C LYS A 106 2.12 9.45 15.82
N TYR A 107 2.45 8.31 15.25
CA TYR A 107 2.67 8.09 13.83
C TYR A 107 1.55 8.66 12.91
N PHE A 108 0.30 8.68 13.38
CA PHE A 108 -0.84 9.19 12.60
C PHE A 108 -0.93 10.72 12.54
N THR A 109 -0.08 11.46 13.28
CA THR A 109 -0.05 12.93 13.25
C THR A 109 1.01 13.48 12.30
N ILE A 110 1.92 12.64 11.82
CA ILE A 110 3.05 13.04 10.98
C ILE A 110 2.56 13.15 9.53
N PRO A 111 2.64 14.33 8.89
CA PRO A 111 2.30 14.49 7.49
C PRO A 111 3.39 13.95 6.57
N LEU A 112 3.04 13.68 5.31
CA LEU A 112 4.03 13.45 4.26
C LEU A 112 4.87 14.72 4.07
N ALA A 113 6.19 14.58 4.18
CA ALA A 113 7.13 15.68 3.97
C ALA A 113 7.41 15.87 2.46
N PRO A 114 7.60 17.12 1.99
CA PRO A 114 8.07 17.36 0.64
C PRO A 114 9.46 16.75 0.43
N ILE A 115 9.72 16.13 -0.72
CA ILE A 115 11.00 15.50 -1.04
C ILE A 115 12.19 16.47 -0.91
N PHE A 116 11.97 17.74 -1.20
CA PHE A 116 13.01 18.78 -1.10
C PHE A 116 13.23 19.28 0.34
N SER A 117 12.42 18.88 1.32
CA SER A 117 12.62 19.30 2.72
C SER A 117 13.97 18.85 3.28
N ARG A 118 14.51 17.74 2.77
CA ARG A 118 15.85 17.23 3.15
C ARG A 118 17.01 18.13 2.69
N LEU A 119 16.77 19.02 1.71
CA LEU A 119 17.79 19.95 1.22
C LEU A 119 17.95 21.18 2.12
N PHE A 120 17.04 21.38 3.05
CA PHE A 120 17.00 22.56 3.92
C PHE A 120 17.24 22.18 5.40
N ASP A 121 18.17 21.26 5.64
CA ASP A 121 18.62 20.91 6.99
C ASP A 121 19.00 22.19 7.79
N GLY A 122 18.41 22.31 8.99
CA GLY A 122 18.66 23.44 9.88
C GLY A 122 17.60 24.55 9.88
N GLN A 123 16.50 24.38 9.16
CA GLN A 123 15.33 25.28 9.30
C GLN A 123 14.39 24.77 10.40
N ASP A 124 13.97 25.68 11.31
CA ASP A 124 13.02 25.36 12.39
C ASP A 124 11.60 25.04 11.88
N LYS A 125 11.34 25.22 10.59
CA LYS A 125 10.02 25.10 9.98
C LYS A 125 9.82 23.71 9.36
N LYS A 126 8.77 23.03 9.82
CA LYS A 126 8.35 21.75 9.27
C LYS A 126 7.27 21.94 8.21
N TYR A 127 7.53 21.49 7.00
CA TYR A 127 6.55 21.48 5.92
C TYR A 127 5.97 20.09 5.71
N GLY A 128 4.67 20.02 5.38
CA GLY A 128 3.99 18.76 5.09
C GLY A 128 2.78 18.94 4.18
N TYR A 129 2.28 17.85 3.63
CA TYR A 129 1.06 17.86 2.84
C TYR A 129 -0.17 17.60 3.70
N ALA A 130 -1.25 18.35 3.43
CA ALA A 130 -2.54 18.08 4.04
C ALA A 130 -3.16 16.81 3.47
N LEU A 131 -3.97 16.10 4.27
CA LEU A 131 -4.79 15.01 3.77
C LEU A 131 -5.95 15.57 2.95
N ALA A 132 -5.84 15.48 1.65
CA ALA A 132 -6.86 15.91 0.70
C ALA A 132 -6.77 15.10 -0.60
N PRO A 133 -7.86 14.94 -1.36
CA PRO A 133 -7.79 14.42 -2.72
C PRO A 133 -6.87 15.27 -3.58
N LEU A 134 -6.06 14.63 -4.43
CA LEU A 134 -5.10 15.31 -5.30
C LEU A 134 -5.79 16.40 -6.15
N SER A 135 -5.28 17.61 -6.02
CA SER A 135 -5.70 18.76 -6.83
C SER A 135 -4.55 19.76 -6.91
N ILE A 136 -4.63 20.70 -7.86
CA ILE A 136 -3.61 21.75 -8.02
C ILE A 136 -3.45 22.59 -6.75
N SER A 137 -4.55 22.91 -6.06
CA SER A 137 -4.53 23.72 -4.84
C SER A 137 -3.92 22.99 -3.64
N GLU A 138 -4.07 21.67 -3.56
CA GLU A 138 -3.58 20.87 -2.44
C GLU A 138 -2.15 20.32 -2.66
N GLY A 139 -1.64 20.38 -3.89
CA GLY A 139 -0.28 19.92 -4.25
C GLY A 139 0.87 20.76 -3.64
N PHE A 140 0.57 21.79 -2.86
CA PHE A 140 1.58 22.62 -2.19
C PHE A 140 1.67 22.29 -0.71
N PRO A 141 2.90 22.08 -0.18
CA PRO A 141 3.09 21.80 1.25
C PRO A 141 2.73 23.02 2.11
N LYS A 142 2.26 22.75 3.32
CA LYS A 142 1.88 23.74 4.30
C LYS A 142 2.82 23.68 5.51
N GLU A 143 3.07 24.82 6.13
CA GLU A 143 3.93 24.95 7.30
C GLU A 143 3.22 24.44 8.56
N ASP A 144 3.96 23.75 9.44
CA ASP A 144 3.53 23.28 10.77
C ASP A 144 2.19 22.51 10.79
N ILE A 145 1.95 21.70 9.77
CA ILE A 145 0.74 20.89 9.67
C ILE A 145 0.85 19.64 10.55
N SER A 146 -0.25 19.29 11.20
CA SER A 146 -0.41 18.04 11.94
C SER A 146 -1.69 17.35 11.49
N LEU A 147 -1.64 16.03 11.36
CA LEU A 147 -2.76 15.22 10.91
C LEU A 147 -3.56 14.67 12.09
N THR A 148 -4.83 14.34 11.85
CA THR A 148 -5.74 13.78 12.83
C THR A 148 -6.46 12.56 12.31
N THR A 149 -6.88 11.67 13.21
CA THR A 149 -7.70 10.50 12.83
C THR A 149 -9.02 10.88 12.17
N ALA A 150 -9.59 12.04 12.51
CA ALA A 150 -10.81 12.54 11.88
C ALA A 150 -10.58 12.90 10.40
N GLN A 151 -9.43 13.52 10.07
CA GLN A 151 -9.05 13.81 8.68
C GLN A 151 -8.86 12.50 7.90
N TYR A 152 -8.14 11.51 8.47
CA TYR A 152 -8.01 10.18 7.85
C TYR A 152 -9.38 9.54 7.62
N LYS A 153 -10.28 9.59 8.60
CA LYS A 153 -11.62 9.03 8.46
C LYS A 153 -12.39 9.66 7.30
N ASN A 154 -12.40 11.00 7.21
CA ASN A 154 -13.06 11.71 6.11
C ASN A 154 -12.47 11.35 4.75
N GLN A 155 -11.15 11.22 4.67
CA GLN A 155 -10.44 10.84 3.45
C GLN A 155 -10.79 9.40 3.04
N VAL A 156 -10.80 8.45 4.00
CA VAL A 156 -11.19 7.05 3.76
C VAL A 156 -12.66 6.96 3.35
N ASP A 157 -13.58 7.65 4.02
CA ASP A 157 -15.00 7.62 3.66
C ASP A 157 -15.24 8.13 2.22
N SER A 158 -14.52 9.18 1.82
CA SER A 158 -14.58 9.72 0.45
C SER A 158 -13.98 8.75 -0.58
N PHE A 159 -12.86 8.14 -0.26
CA PHE A 159 -12.22 7.11 -1.08
C PHE A 159 -13.14 5.91 -1.29
N LEU A 160 -13.74 5.38 -0.23
CA LEU A 160 -14.65 4.23 -0.29
C LEU A 160 -15.88 4.50 -1.16
N LYS A 161 -16.44 5.71 -1.06
CA LYS A 161 -17.57 6.12 -1.89
C LYS A 161 -17.24 6.09 -3.39
N GLU A 162 -16.08 6.60 -3.80
CA GLU A 162 -15.68 6.57 -5.21
C GLU A 162 -15.23 5.17 -5.66
N LEU A 163 -14.59 4.41 -4.78
CA LEU A 163 -14.12 3.07 -5.06
C LEU A 163 -15.26 2.10 -5.42
N SER A 164 -16.44 2.28 -4.82
CA SER A 164 -17.62 1.47 -5.15
C SER A 164 -18.04 1.55 -6.62
N ALA A 165 -17.64 2.61 -7.32
CA ALA A 165 -18.04 2.88 -8.71
C ALA A 165 -16.99 2.46 -9.75
N ILE A 166 -15.78 2.02 -9.34
CA ILE A 166 -14.73 1.63 -10.30
C ILE A 166 -15.08 0.35 -11.05
N LYS A 167 -14.56 0.24 -12.29
CA LYS A 167 -14.88 -0.85 -13.22
C LYS A 167 -13.64 -1.56 -13.79
N ASN A 168 -12.46 -1.01 -13.60
CA ASN A 168 -11.21 -1.56 -14.14
C ASN A 168 -10.00 -1.08 -13.37
N THR A 169 -8.87 -1.72 -13.62
CA THR A 169 -7.57 -1.50 -12.97
C THR A 169 -7.05 -0.07 -13.18
N THR A 170 -7.28 0.53 -14.34
CA THR A 170 -6.86 1.91 -14.61
C THR A 170 -7.59 2.91 -13.71
N GLN A 171 -8.91 2.73 -13.51
CA GLN A 171 -9.69 3.56 -12.60
C GLN A 171 -9.25 3.36 -11.14
N LEU A 172 -8.92 2.12 -10.74
CA LEU A 172 -8.34 1.84 -9.43
C LEU A 172 -7.03 2.60 -9.24
N TYR A 173 -6.10 2.52 -10.20
CA TYR A 173 -4.82 3.20 -10.14
C TYR A 173 -4.95 4.70 -9.90
N TYR A 174 -5.76 5.40 -10.71
CA TYR A 174 -5.97 6.84 -10.54
C TYR A 174 -6.75 7.21 -9.28
N LEU A 175 -7.61 6.33 -8.79
CA LEU A 175 -8.29 6.54 -7.52
C LEU A 175 -7.31 6.44 -6.34
N LEU A 176 -6.40 5.46 -6.37
CA LEU A 176 -5.32 5.34 -5.39
C LEU A 176 -4.41 6.56 -5.42
N GLU A 177 -3.99 7.02 -6.62
CA GLU A 177 -3.22 8.26 -6.77
C GLU A 177 -3.94 9.44 -6.12
N LYS A 178 -5.22 9.64 -6.46
CA LYS A 178 -6.04 10.75 -5.96
C LYS A 178 -6.09 10.84 -4.43
N TYR A 179 -6.13 9.71 -3.75
CA TYR A 179 -6.35 9.67 -2.30
C TYR A 179 -5.11 9.35 -1.47
N LEU A 180 -4.13 8.61 -2.03
CA LEU A 180 -2.97 8.15 -1.29
C LEU A 180 -1.69 8.96 -1.56
N TRP A 181 -1.71 9.92 -2.48
CA TRP A 181 -0.55 10.75 -2.85
C TRP A 181 0.07 11.51 -1.67
N CYS A 182 -0.74 11.87 -0.66
CA CYS A 182 -0.34 12.63 0.51
C CYS A 182 -0.32 11.80 1.81
N VAL A 183 -0.62 10.51 1.72
CA VAL A 183 -0.58 9.58 2.87
C VAL A 183 0.84 9.04 3.00
N PRO A 184 1.51 9.16 4.16
CA PRO A 184 2.84 8.59 4.36
C PRO A 184 2.85 7.06 4.21
N ALA A 185 3.78 6.51 3.42
CA ALA A 185 3.99 5.07 3.32
C ALA A 185 4.56 4.46 4.60
N GLN A 186 5.36 5.24 5.32
CA GLN A 186 6.00 4.84 6.55
C GLN A 186 5.75 5.90 7.63
N THR A 187 5.52 5.41 8.85
CA THR A 187 5.17 6.25 10.00
C THR A 187 6.15 6.08 11.16
N THR A 188 7.18 5.24 10.98
CA THR A 188 8.20 4.94 12.00
C THR A 188 9.46 5.78 11.87
N ASN A 189 9.68 6.47 10.74
CA ASN A 189 10.83 7.33 10.51
C ASN A 189 10.51 8.79 10.82
N TYR A 190 11.55 9.53 11.21
CA TYR A 190 11.47 10.95 11.56
C TYR A 190 10.94 11.82 10.39
N ILE A 191 11.30 11.46 9.14
CA ILE A 191 10.81 12.13 7.93
C ILE A 191 10.24 11.07 7.00
N SER A 192 8.93 11.14 6.71
CA SER A 192 8.28 10.33 5.69
C SER A 192 8.08 11.17 4.45
N ASP A 193 8.86 10.92 3.39
CA ASP A 193 8.84 11.65 2.12
C ASP A 193 8.38 10.78 0.93
N VAL A 194 8.05 9.52 1.20
CA VAL A 194 7.45 8.61 0.22
C VAL A 194 5.97 8.44 0.53
N SER A 195 5.12 8.72 -0.46
CA SER A 195 3.67 8.53 -0.31
C SER A 195 3.29 7.05 -0.38
N LEU A 196 2.16 6.70 0.23
CA LEU A 196 1.61 5.34 0.15
C LEU A 196 1.30 4.95 -1.31
N PHE A 197 0.90 5.91 -2.14
CA PHE A 197 0.70 5.69 -3.57
C PHE A 197 2.02 5.40 -4.30
N ASP A 198 3.06 6.20 -4.09
CA ASP A 198 4.35 6.00 -4.75
C ASP A 198 5.00 4.67 -4.35
N HIS A 199 4.90 4.31 -3.07
CA HIS A 199 5.33 3.00 -2.60
C HIS A 199 4.55 1.88 -3.28
N ALA A 200 3.22 1.91 -3.26
CA ALA A 200 2.38 0.89 -3.90
C ALA A 200 2.65 0.76 -5.41
N LYS A 201 2.80 1.88 -6.10
CA LYS A 201 3.13 1.94 -7.53
C LYS A 201 4.49 1.30 -7.84
N ASN A 202 5.52 1.63 -7.06
CA ASN A 202 6.86 1.06 -7.24
C ASN A 202 6.87 -0.43 -6.93
N THR A 203 6.24 -0.84 -5.83
CA THR A 203 6.08 -2.26 -5.47
C THR A 203 5.36 -3.02 -6.59
N ALA A 204 4.29 -2.46 -7.16
CA ALA A 204 3.56 -3.09 -8.27
C ALA A 204 4.41 -3.23 -9.54
N ALA A 205 5.22 -2.23 -9.87
CA ALA A 205 6.13 -2.30 -11.01
C ALA A 205 7.20 -3.40 -10.84
N ILE A 206 7.81 -3.48 -9.64
CA ILE A 206 8.80 -4.52 -9.31
C ILE A 206 8.15 -5.89 -9.33
N ALA A 207 6.97 -6.05 -8.72
CA ALA A 207 6.26 -7.33 -8.69
C ALA A 207 5.91 -7.84 -10.10
N LEU A 208 5.53 -6.95 -11.02
CA LEU A 208 5.27 -7.34 -12.40
C LEU A 208 6.54 -7.80 -13.13
N CYS A 209 7.68 -7.16 -12.89
CA CYS A 209 8.95 -7.60 -13.46
C CYS A 209 9.33 -9.01 -12.92
N LEU A 210 9.24 -9.21 -11.60
CA LEU A 210 9.49 -10.51 -10.97
C LEU A 210 8.52 -11.60 -11.48
N TYR A 211 7.25 -11.26 -11.63
CA TYR A 211 6.24 -12.17 -12.16
C TYR A 211 6.53 -12.56 -13.60
N ASP A 212 6.94 -11.61 -14.45
CA ASP A 212 7.27 -11.89 -15.85
C ASP A 212 8.48 -12.86 -15.96
N GLU A 213 9.55 -12.63 -15.16
CA GLU A 213 10.70 -13.53 -15.11
C GLU A 213 10.35 -14.91 -14.54
N TYR A 214 9.49 -14.97 -13.52
CA TYR A 214 8.97 -16.22 -12.97
C TYR A 214 8.13 -17.00 -14.00
N SER A 215 7.23 -16.33 -14.70
CA SER A 215 6.38 -16.93 -15.73
C SER A 215 7.18 -17.40 -16.95
N ALA A 216 8.28 -16.72 -17.27
CA ALA A 216 9.21 -17.10 -18.32
C ALA A 216 10.13 -18.28 -17.92
N GLY A 217 10.17 -18.66 -16.63
CA GLY A 217 11.05 -19.69 -16.09
C GLY A 217 12.49 -19.24 -15.85
N SER A 218 12.78 -17.92 -15.98
CA SER A 218 14.09 -17.33 -15.68
C SER A 218 14.29 -17.15 -14.17
N LEU A 219 13.22 -17.00 -13.41
CA LEU A 219 13.19 -16.94 -11.95
C LEU A 219 12.45 -18.19 -11.44
N THR A 220 13.11 -19.00 -10.61
CA THR A 220 12.52 -20.23 -10.09
C THR A 220 11.98 -20.08 -8.67
N SER A 221 11.15 -21.05 -8.22
CA SER A 221 10.71 -21.12 -6.81
C SER A 221 11.89 -21.24 -5.85
N GLU A 222 12.97 -21.90 -6.24
CA GLU A 222 14.19 -22.02 -5.43
C GLU A 222 14.90 -20.66 -5.27
N ASP A 223 14.94 -19.87 -6.35
CA ASP A 223 15.52 -18.53 -6.32
C ASP A 223 14.68 -17.59 -5.42
N LEU A 224 13.36 -17.62 -5.55
CA LEU A 224 12.45 -16.85 -4.70
C LEU A 224 12.64 -17.21 -3.21
N ASN A 225 12.70 -18.51 -2.88
CA ASN A 225 12.96 -18.95 -1.52
C ASN A 225 14.30 -18.43 -0.99
N LYS A 226 15.38 -18.57 -1.77
CA LYS A 226 16.71 -18.07 -1.36
C LYS A 226 16.72 -16.57 -1.12
N MET A 227 16.01 -15.78 -1.94
CA MET A 227 15.94 -14.34 -1.82
C MET A 227 15.14 -13.92 -0.59
N THR A 228 14.04 -14.62 -0.26
CA THR A 228 13.21 -14.30 0.90
C THR A 228 13.77 -14.81 2.22
N ASP A 229 14.39 -15.99 2.25
CA ASP A 229 14.96 -16.60 3.46
C ASP A 229 16.26 -15.91 3.91
N ASN A 230 17.03 -15.32 2.98
CA ASN A 230 18.29 -14.64 3.31
C ASN A 230 18.12 -13.17 3.76
N ALA A 231 16.96 -12.59 3.63
CA ALA A 231 16.71 -11.21 4.06
C ALA A 231 16.48 -11.08 5.57
N ASP A 232 16.29 -12.18 6.30
CA ASP A 232 16.18 -12.21 7.77
C ASP A 232 17.53 -12.32 8.48
N ASN A 233 18.67 -12.35 7.75
CA ASN A 233 20.04 -12.33 8.25
C ASN A 233 20.76 -11.02 7.89
#